data_2ac0d1c6e30c99fef72fb7d3ff9fbc77
#
_entry.id   2ac0d1c6e30c99fef72fb7d3ff9fbc77
#
_cell.length_a   1.000
_cell.length_b   1.000
_cell.length_c   1.000
_cell.angle_alpha   90.00
_cell.angle_beta   90.00
_cell.angle_gamma   90.00
#
_symmetry.space_group_name_H-M   'P 1'
#
loop_
_entity.id
_entity.type
_entity.pdbx_description
1 polymer ?
#
loop_
_entity_poly.entity_id
_entity_poly.type
_entity_poly.pdbx_seq_one_letter_code
_entity_poly.pdbx_strand_id
1 'polypeptide(L)'
;MDPSGAQRTDDFTVEGSLLTDVGGTIPVKVLSTPGMIAMMERNAAMLALEHLPDGQATVGFEVCIKHVAGATEGARCTAHATLREVADGRKWRFDVEVREGDKVLGVGTHERRVVRRA
;
A
#
# COMPACT_ATOMS: atom_id res chain seq x y z
N MET A 1 14.49 6.49 18.45
CA MET A 1 14.84 5.16 17.93
C MET A 1 14.34 5.02 16.51
N ASP A 2 15.16 4.50 15.63
CA ASP A 2 14.81 4.30 14.24
C ASP A 2 13.88 3.08 14.13
N PRO A 3 12.68 3.23 13.56
CA PRO A 3 11.74 2.11 13.41
C PRO A 3 12.00 1.22 12.19
N SER A 4 13.14 1.34 11.51
CA SER A 4 13.45 0.50 10.36
C SER A 4 13.30 -0.98 10.70
N GLY A 5 12.70 -1.75 9.80
CA GLY A 5 12.35 -3.13 10.01
C GLY A 5 10.93 -3.35 10.51
N ALA A 6 10.23 -2.30 10.93
CA ALA A 6 8.84 -2.41 11.36
C ALA A 6 7.96 -2.88 10.19
N GLN A 7 6.95 -3.66 10.51
CA GLN A 7 6.04 -4.26 9.52
C GLN A 7 4.58 -4.08 9.96
N ARG A 8 3.69 -4.05 8.97
CA ARG A 8 2.25 -4.03 9.21
C ARG A 8 1.53 -4.72 8.07
N THR A 9 0.50 -5.48 8.42
CA THR A 9 -0.41 -6.06 7.43
C THR A 9 -1.81 -5.52 7.64
N ASP A 10 -2.52 -5.30 6.54
CA ASP A 10 -3.92 -4.89 6.55
C ASP A 10 -4.67 -5.72 5.51
N ASP A 11 -5.79 -6.31 5.94
CA ASP A 11 -6.63 -7.10 5.04
C ASP A 11 -7.63 -6.20 4.33
N PHE A 12 -8.00 -6.57 3.11
CA PHE A 12 -9.07 -5.89 2.39
C PHE A 12 -9.77 -6.86 1.43
N THR A 13 -10.98 -6.49 1.04
CA THR A 13 -11.76 -7.24 0.06
C THR A 13 -11.79 -6.45 -1.24
N VAL A 14 -11.62 -7.13 -2.37
CA VAL A 14 -11.67 -6.50 -3.70
C VAL A 14 -13.12 -6.21 -4.03
N GLU A 15 -13.53 -4.95 -3.84
CA GLU A 15 -14.93 -4.52 -4.03
C GLU A 15 -15.00 -3.03 -4.26
N GLY A 16 -16.18 -2.56 -4.70
CA GLY A 16 -16.47 -1.14 -4.82
C GLY A 16 -15.47 -0.42 -5.73
N SER A 17 -14.90 0.68 -5.21
CA SER A 17 -14.00 1.54 -5.97
C SER A 17 -12.64 0.89 -6.29
N LEU A 18 -12.34 -0.27 -5.71
CA LEU A 18 -11.13 -1.01 -6.05
C LEU A 18 -11.24 -1.78 -7.37
N LEU A 19 -12.45 -1.90 -7.89
CA LEU A 19 -12.73 -2.68 -9.10
C LEU A 19 -12.66 -1.85 -10.36
N THR A 20 -12.27 -2.50 -11.46
CA THR A 20 -12.33 -1.91 -12.79
C THR A 20 -12.61 -2.99 -13.85
N ASP A 21 -13.29 -2.61 -14.92
CA ASP A 21 -13.41 -3.42 -16.14
C ASP A 21 -12.58 -2.80 -17.29
N VAL A 22 -11.68 -1.90 -16.95
CA VAL A 22 -10.79 -1.19 -17.87
C VAL A 22 -11.59 -0.50 -18.97
N GLY A 23 -12.59 0.31 -18.56
CA GLY A 23 -13.44 1.04 -19.51
C GLY A 23 -14.34 0.15 -20.35
N GLY A 24 -14.70 -1.03 -19.83
CA GLY A 24 -15.53 -1.99 -20.54
C GLY A 24 -14.74 -2.87 -21.51
N THR A 25 -13.40 -2.82 -21.45
CA THR A 25 -12.57 -3.59 -22.40
C THR A 25 -12.39 -5.04 -22.01
N ILE A 26 -12.69 -5.42 -20.76
CA ILE A 26 -12.62 -6.81 -20.31
C ILE A 26 -13.99 -7.23 -19.78
N PRO A 27 -14.32 -8.56 -19.81
CA PRO A 27 -15.68 -9.04 -19.49
C PRO A 27 -15.99 -9.12 -18.00
N VAL A 28 -15.00 -8.98 -17.12
CA VAL A 28 -15.19 -9.09 -15.67
C VAL A 28 -14.51 -7.93 -14.97
N LYS A 29 -14.97 -7.63 -13.74
CA LYS A 29 -14.33 -6.62 -12.90
C LYS A 29 -13.20 -7.25 -12.10
N VAL A 30 -12.07 -6.56 -12.04
CA VAL A 30 -10.86 -7.02 -11.35
C VAL A 30 -10.32 -5.91 -10.46
N LEU A 31 -9.42 -6.28 -9.54
CA LEU A 31 -8.69 -5.30 -8.75
C LEU A 31 -7.90 -4.38 -9.68
N SER A 32 -8.18 -3.08 -9.61
CA SER A 32 -7.47 -2.11 -10.43
C SER A 32 -6.07 -1.86 -9.88
N THR A 33 -5.14 -1.46 -10.75
CA THR A 33 -3.81 -1.07 -10.31
C THR A 33 -3.86 0.14 -9.37
N PRO A 34 -4.63 1.21 -9.67
CA PRO A 34 -4.79 2.30 -8.71
C PRO A 34 -5.39 1.86 -7.38
N GLY A 35 -6.36 0.92 -7.40
CA GLY A 35 -6.96 0.38 -6.18
C GLY A 35 -5.95 -0.38 -5.32
N MET A 36 -5.12 -1.20 -5.96
CA MET A 36 -4.05 -1.91 -5.26
C MET A 36 -3.06 -0.93 -4.64
N ILE A 37 -2.66 0.09 -5.38
CA ILE A 37 -1.76 1.14 -4.89
C ILE A 37 -2.39 1.85 -3.69
N ALA A 38 -3.69 2.17 -3.75
CA ALA A 38 -4.38 2.82 -2.62
C ALA A 38 -4.27 1.98 -1.35
N MET A 39 -4.39 0.66 -1.46
CA MET A 39 -4.26 -0.22 -0.30
C MET A 39 -2.81 -0.29 0.20
N MET A 40 -1.84 -0.28 -0.69
CA MET A 40 -0.42 -0.21 -0.33
C MET A 40 -0.10 1.10 0.38
N GLU A 41 -0.59 2.21 -0.13
CA GLU A 41 -0.37 3.53 0.48
C GLU A 41 -0.99 3.62 1.86
N ARG A 42 -2.22 3.15 2.02
CA ARG A 42 -2.89 3.16 3.32
C ARG A 42 -2.14 2.31 4.34
N ASN A 43 -1.73 1.12 3.95
CA ASN A 43 -0.98 0.19 4.79
C ASN A 43 0.34 0.83 5.27
N ALA A 44 1.10 1.43 4.35
CA ALA A 44 2.35 2.10 4.68
C ALA A 44 2.12 3.34 5.56
N ALA A 45 1.08 4.12 5.26
CA ALA A 45 0.74 5.31 6.05
C ALA A 45 0.39 4.94 7.49
N MET A 46 -0.38 3.87 7.67
CA MET A 46 -0.78 3.41 9.01
C MET A 46 0.42 2.84 9.77
N LEU A 47 1.33 2.16 9.08
CA LEU A 47 2.57 1.70 9.70
C LEU A 47 3.39 2.88 10.20
N ALA A 48 3.57 3.90 9.36
CA ALA A 48 4.31 5.10 9.75
C ALA A 48 3.65 5.77 10.95
N LEU A 49 2.32 5.86 10.96
CA LEU A 49 1.60 6.54 12.04
C LEU A 49 1.83 5.87 13.39
N GLU A 50 2.05 4.56 13.44
CA GLU A 50 2.36 3.84 14.68
C GLU A 50 3.65 4.32 15.34
N HIS A 51 4.56 4.92 14.56
CA HIS A 51 5.91 5.30 15.02
C HIS A 51 6.15 6.80 14.98
N LEU A 52 5.15 7.59 14.64
CA LEU A 52 5.27 9.05 14.60
C LEU A 52 4.73 9.67 15.88
N PRO A 53 5.31 10.81 16.32
CA PRO A 53 4.74 11.53 17.45
C PRO A 53 3.38 12.13 17.08
N ASP A 54 2.60 12.45 18.11
CA ASP A 54 1.32 13.13 17.91
C ASP A 54 1.52 14.40 17.09
N GLY A 55 0.57 14.69 16.22
CA GLY A 55 0.63 15.87 15.38
C GLY A 55 1.36 15.67 14.06
N GLN A 56 1.89 14.46 13.80
CA GLN A 56 2.55 14.15 12.55
C GLN A 56 1.84 13.01 11.80
N ALA A 57 1.94 13.04 10.49
CA ALA A 57 1.44 12.01 9.60
C ALA A 57 2.32 12.00 8.34
N THR A 58 2.00 11.15 7.38
CA THR A 58 2.74 11.12 6.12
C THR A 58 1.81 11.28 4.94
N VAL A 59 2.38 11.79 3.85
CA VAL A 59 1.73 11.83 2.53
C VAL A 59 2.61 11.09 1.54
N GLY A 60 2.00 10.55 0.47
CA GLY A 60 2.72 9.81 -0.55
C GLY A 60 3.63 10.71 -1.36
N PHE A 61 4.81 10.23 -1.69
CA PHE A 61 5.78 10.93 -2.53
C PHE A 61 6.08 10.15 -3.81
N GLU A 62 6.32 8.84 -3.71
CA GLU A 62 6.68 8.02 -4.85
C GLU A 62 6.13 6.62 -4.69
N VAL A 63 5.63 6.05 -5.78
CA VAL A 63 5.21 4.65 -5.84
C VAL A 63 5.88 4.02 -7.06
N CYS A 64 6.57 2.91 -6.85
CA CYS A 64 7.20 2.16 -7.92
C CYS A 64 6.86 0.69 -7.72
N ILE A 65 5.80 0.22 -8.39
CA ILE A 65 5.28 -1.13 -8.18
C ILE A 65 5.03 -1.85 -9.50
N LYS A 66 4.88 -3.17 -9.41
CA LYS A 66 4.42 -4.00 -10.51
C LYS A 66 3.18 -4.76 -10.04
N HIS A 67 2.13 -4.71 -10.85
CA HIS A 67 0.90 -5.47 -10.64
C HIS A 67 1.06 -6.79 -11.42
N VAL A 68 1.48 -7.85 -10.74
CA VAL A 68 1.97 -9.07 -11.39
C VAL A 68 0.91 -10.15 -11.57
N ALA A 69 -0.22 -10.05 -10.87
CA ALA A 69 -1.34 -11.00 -11.01
C ALA A 69 -2.64 -10.31 -10.67
N GLY A 70 -3.75 -10.79 -11.21
CA GLY A 70 -5.07 -10.21 -11.01
C GLY A 70 -5.83 -10.85 -9.86
N ALA A 71 -6.84 -10.14 -9.37
CA ALA A 71 -7.81 -10.65 -8.42
C ALA A 71 -9.19 -10.21 -8.85
N THR A 72 -10.18 -11.08 -8.67
CA THR A 72 -11.57 -10.81 -9.06
C THR A 72 -12.37 -10.26 -7.90
N GLU A 73 -13.57 -9.78 -8.17
CA GLU A 73 -14.48 -9.26 -7.17
C GLU A 73 -14.70 -10.28 -6.05
N GLY A 74 -14.65 -9.80 -4.80
CA GLY A 74 -14.82 -10.63 -3.62
C GLY A 74 -13.55 -11.26 -3.08
N ALA A 75 -12.45 -11.19 -3.80
CA ALA A 75 -11.17 -11.73 -3.33
C ALA A 75 -10.72 -11.06 -2.04
N ARG A 76 -10.23 -11.87 -1.11
CA ARG A 76 -9.70 -11.37 0.16
C ARG A 76 -8.18 -11.28 0.05
N CYS A 77 -7.67 -10.08 0.24
CA CYS A 77 -6.26 -9.77 0.03
C CYS A 77 -5.64 -9.18 1.28
N THR A 78 -4.31 -9.21 1.33
CA THR A 78 -3.53 -8.62 2.43
C THR A 78 -2.45 -7.72 1.85
N ALA A 79 -2.41 -6.48 2.31
CA ALA A 79 -1.32 -5.56 2.03
C ALA A 79 -0.28 -5.69 3.14
N HIS A 80 0.99 -5.77 2.77
CA HIS A 80 2.09 -5.93 3.71
C HIS A 80 3.16 -4.87 3.43
N ALA A 81 3.39 -4.01 4.39
CA ALA A 81 4.42 -2.99 4.31
C ALA A 81 5.55 -3.31 5.29
N THR A 82 6.79 -3.09 4.84
CA THR A 82 7.98 -3.16 5.69
C THR A 82 8.71 -1.84 5.55
N LEU A 83 8.99 -1.20 6.67
CA LEU A 83 9.77 0.05 6.65
C LEU A 83 11.24 -0.30 6.45
N ARG A 84 11.81 0.19 5.35
CA ARG A 84 13.24 -0.05 5.02
C ARG A 84 14.15 0.94 5.70
N GLU A 85 13.80 2.23 5.64
CA GLU A 85 14.63 3.29 6.21
C GLU A 85 13.84 4.58 6.40
N VAL A 86 14.36 5.41 7.31
CA VAL A 86 13.91 6.79 7.48
C VAL A 86 15.13 7.65 7.19
N ALA A 87 15.05 8.48 6.13
CA ALA A 87 16.12 9.38 5.75
C ALA A 87 15.76 10.83 6.10
N ASP A 88 16.73 11.57 6.63
CA ASP A 88 16.56 12.99 7.01
C ASP A 88 15.41 13.21 8.00
N GLY A 89 15.03 12.19 8.75
CA GLY A 89 13.94 12.25 9.72
C GLY A 89 12.54 12.37 9.12
N ARG A 90 12.41 12.47 7.79
CA ARG A 90 11.10 12.73 7.17
C ARG A 90 10.81 11.94 5.89
N LYS A 91 11.79 11.25 5.32
CA LYS A 91 11.61 10.43 4.11
C LYS A 91 11.51 8.98 4.55
N TRP A 92 10.29 8.44 4.50
CA TRP A 92 10.01 7.07 4.94
C TRP A 92 9.88 6.17 3.72
N ARG A 93 10.76 5.18 3.61
CA ARG A 93 10.83 4.28 2.45
C ARG A 93 10.45 2.88 2.84
N PHE A 94 9.51 2.30 2.08
CA PHE A 94 8.90 1.01 2.38
C PHE A 94 9.08 0.03 1.23
N ASP A 95 9.16 -1.26 1.56
CA ASP A 95 8.82 -2.34 0.65
C ASP A 95 7.34 -2.61 0.83
N VAL A 96 6.62 -2.78 -0.27
CA VAL A 96 5.17 -3.03 -0.23
C VAL A 96 4.81 -4.25 -1.08
N GLU A 97 3.81 -4.98 -0.63
CA GLU A 97 3.34 -6.19 -1.29
C GLU A 97 1.86 -6.36 -1.04
N VAL A 98 1.14 -6.90 -2.03
CA VAL A 98 -0.26 -7.33 -1.87
C VAL A 98 -0.35 -8.78 -2.29
N ARG A 99 -1.04 -9.59 -1.49
CA ARG A 99 -1.27 -11.02 -1.75
C ARG A 99 -2.73 -11.38 -1.61
N GLU A 100 -3.11 -12.42 -2.35
CA GLU A 100 -4.33 -13.17 -2.13
C GLU A 100 -3.90 -14.59 -1.73
N GLY A 101 -3.94 -14.91 -0.43
CA GLY A 101 -3.32 -16.13 0.09
C GLY A 101 -1.83 -16.16 -0.23
N ASP A 102 -1.37 -17.20 -0.89
CA ASP A 102 0.04 -17.34 -1.29
C ASP A 102 0.36 -16.67 -2.62
N LYS A 103 -0.67 -16.18 -3.32
CA LYS A 103 -0.50 -15.57 -4.63
C LYS A 103 -0.12 -14.11 -4.49
N VAL A 104 1.06 -13.74 -4.99
CA VAL A 104 1.51 -12.35 -5.02
C VAL A 104 0.79 -11.63 -6.14
N LEU A 105 0.10 -10.53 -5.81
CA LEU A 105 -0.61 -9.69 -6.78
C LEU A 105 0.23 -8.48 -7.18
N GLY A 106 0.96 -7.92 -6.25
CA GLY A 106 1.79 -6.74 -6.52
C GLY A 106 2.96 -6.63 -5.57
N VAL A 107 4.04 -6.04 -6.06
CA VAL A 107 5.27 -5.82 -5.27
C VAL A 107 5.92 -4.52 -5.71
N GLY A 108 6.65 -3.89 -4.81
CA GLY A 108 7.44 -2.73 -5.16
C GLY A 108 7.92 -1.94 -3.95
N THR A 109 8.19 -0.67 -4.21
CA THR A 109 8.67 0.27 -3.21
C THR A 109 7.78 1.50 -3.17
N HIS A 110 7.78 2.16 -2.03
CA HIS A 110 6.94 3.33 -1.80
C HIS A 110 7.65 4.28 -0.85
N GLU A 111 7.64 5.55 -1.18
CA GLU A 111 8.20 6.59 -0.30
C GLU A 111 7.10 7.53 0.13
N ARG A 112 7.12 7.90 1.43
CA ARG A 112 6.21 8.88 2.02
C ARG A 112 7.02 9.97 2.71
N ARG A 113 6.40 11.11 2.88
CA ARG A 113 7.02 12.27 3.54
C ARG A 113 6.23 12.68 4.75
N VAL A 114 6.94 12.94 5.84
CA VAL A 114 6.31 13.40 7.08
C VAL A 114 5.79 14.82 6.88
N VAL A 115 4.57 15.03 7.34
CA VAL A 115 3.92 16.35 7.37
C VAL A 115 3.31 16.58 8.74
N ARG A 116 3.05 17.84 9.06
CA ARG A 116 2.34 18.19 10.29
C ARG A 116 0.84 18.03 10.05
N ARG A 117 0.17 17.36 10.99
CA ARG A 117 -1.29 17.32 11.01
C ARG A 117 -1.76 18.66 11.59
N ALA A 118 -2.60 19.31 10.85
CA ALA A 118 -3.09 20.63 11.29
C ALA A 118 -3.98 20.52 12.52
#